data_7cb238ad1babcaf8467f226cdee11a1a
#
_entry.id   7cb238ad1babcaf8467f226cdee11a1a
#
_cell.length_a   1.000
_cell.length_b   1.000
_cell.length_c   1.000
_cell.angle_alpha   90.00
_cell.angle_beta   90.00
_cell.angle_gamma   90.00
#
_symmetry.space_group_name_H-M   'P 1'
#
loop_
_entity.id
_entity.type
_entity.pdbx_description
1 polymer ?
#
loop_
_entity_poly.entity_id
_entity_poly.type
_entity_poly.pdbx_seq_one_letter_code
_entity_poly.pdbx_strand_id
1 'polypeptide(L)'
;MKIQDIGLDGFHYPQRYLDSHTMLKDGIRIPLRDVKGCPETFDIKKLTEALRIIRDQDITWPVYDRNLHDVVEDQIQISKDILLLEGNWLLLQEEGWKELKQFCDYSIFIQAEEDMLKQRLIERKIQGGLSRSEAIAFYERSDGRNVSRVLQHSMQADLTLRLSQDMRFCKEEIK
;
A
#
# COMPACT_ATOMS: atom_id res chain seq x y z
N MET A 1 7.99 17.81 -19.56
CA MET A 1 7.22 16.79 -18.84
C MET A 1 7.96 16.47 -17.55
N LYS A 2 7.32 16.64 -16.40
CA LYS A 2 7.89 16.43 -15.07
C LYS A 2 7.09 15.35 -14.35
N ILE A 3 7.79 14.49 -13.61
CA ILE A 3 7.19 13.38 -12.87
C ILE A 3 7.23 13.71 -11.38
N GLN A 4 6.19 13.33 -10.66
CA GLN A 4 6.11 13.42 -9.21
C GLN A 4 5.60 12.09 -8.67
N ASP A 5 6.30 11.55 -7.68
CA ASP A 5 5.87 10.38 -6.91
C ASP A 5 5.03 10.80 -5.72
N ILE A 6 3.99 10.04 -5.45
CA ILE A 6 3.06 10.19 -4.32
C ILE A 6 2.70 8.80 -3.78
N GLY A 7 2.51 8.71 -2.47
CA GLY A 7 2.28 7.42 -1.81
C GLY A 7 0.85 7.23 -1.32
N LEU A 8 0.41 5.98 -1.30
CA LEU A 8 -0.83 5.55 -0.69
C LEU A 8 -0.82 5.72 0.84
N ASP A 9 0.34 5.58 1.47
CA ASP A 9 0.46 5.50 2.93
C ASP A 9 -0.09 6.73 3.67
N GLY A 10 -0.13 7.91 3.03
CA GLY A 10 -0.77 9.11 3.56
C GLY A 10 -2.29 9.00 3.77
N PHE A 11 -2.92 7.97 3.21
CA PHE A 11 -4.36 7.71 3.37
C PHE A 11 -4.69 6.63 4.40
N HIS A 12 -3.75 6.24 5.25
CA HIS A 12 -4.13 5.51 6.46
C HIS A 12 -5.08 6.34 7.30
N TYR A 13 -5.98 5.68 8.01
CA TYR A 13 -6.72 6.35 9.09
C TYR A 13 -5.72 6.85 10.14
N PRO A 14 -5.95 8.05 10.73
CA PRO A 14 -5.12 8.55 11.83
C PRO A 14 -5.05 7.56 12.98
N GLN A 15 -3.92 7.53 13.71
CA GLN A 15 -3.70 6.57 14.79
C GLN A 15 -4.84 6.56 15.82
N ARG A 16 -5.36 7.74 16.20
CA ARG A 16 -6.52 7.89 17.10
C ARG A 16 -7.77 7.13 16.62
N TYR A 17 -7.96 7.07 15.28
CA TYR A 17 -9.09 6.31 14.70
C TYR A 17 -8.82 4.82 14.81
N LEU A 18 -7.62 4.36 14.47
CA LEU A 18 -7.24 2.95 14.56
C LEU A 18 -7.33 2.42 15.99
N ASP A 19 -6.99 3.25 16.99
CA ASP A 19 -7.06 2.89 18.41
C ASP A 19 -8.50 2.72 18.93
N SER A 20 -9.45 3.45 18.36
CA SER A 20 -10.85 3.48 18.80
C SER A 20 -11.78 2.58 17.99
N HIS A 21 -11.33 2.05 16.86
CA HIS A 21 -12.14 1.24 15.95
C HIS A 21 -11.66 -0.21 15.87
N THR A 22 -12.61 -1.07 15.54
CA THR A 22 -12.36 -2.52 15.38
C THR A 22 -12.95 -3.01 14.07
N MET A 23 -12.40 -4.08 13.53
CA MET A 23 -12.99 -4.85 12.43
C MET A 23 -13.38 -6.25 12.89
N LEU A 24 -14.29 -6.87 12.15
CA LEU A 24 -14.63 -8.27 12.34
C LEU A 24 -13.77 -9.11 11.38
N LYS A 25 -12.99 -10.06 11.90
CA LYS A 25 -12.20 -10.98 11.12
C LYS A 25 -12.36 -12.39 11.67
N ASP A 26 -12.77 -13.32 10.84
CA ASP A 26 -13.01 -14.72 11.20
C ASP A 26 -13.96 -14.86 12.44
N GLY A 27 -14.97 -13.97 12.55
CA GLY A 27 -15.89 -13.93 13.68
C GLY A 27 -15.33 -13.29 14.95
N ILE A 28 -14.08 -12.84 14.94
CA ILE A 28 -13.40 -12.20 16.08
C ILE A 28 -13.28 -10.70 15.83
N ARG A 29 -13.57 -9.90 16.87
CA ARG A 29 -13.41 -8.45 16.83
C ARG A 29 -11.97 -8.08 17.14
N ILE A 30 -11.27 -7.48 16.15
CA ILE A 30 -9.86 -7.12 16.22
C ILE A 30 -9.72 -5.60 16.17
N PRO A 31 -8.94 -4.95 17.07
CA PRO A 31 -8.61 -3.53 16.95
C PRO A 31 -7.89 -3.22 15.62
N LEU A 32 -8.27 -2.13 14.95
CA LEU A 32 -7.64 -1.76 13.68
C LEU A 32 -6.14 -1.48 13.83
N ARG A 33 -5.71 -0.95 14.97
CA ARG A 33 -4.27 -0.72 15.25
C ARG A 33 -3.43 -2.00 15.18
N ASP A 34 -4.01 -3.17 15.52
CA ASP A 34 -3.30 -4.45 15.56
C ASP A 34 -3.07 -5.05 14.14
N VAL A 35 -3.80 -4.50 13.16
CA VAL A 35 -3.72 -4.89 11.75
C VAL A 35 -3.33 -3.73 10.82
N LYS A 36 -2.70 -2.69 11.38
CA LYS A 36 -2.26 -1.51 10.61
C LYS A 36 -1.43 -1.95 9.40
N GLY A 37 -1.78 -1.41 8.22
CA GLY A 37 -1.20 -1.78 6.93
C GLY A 37 -2.07 -2.75 6.12
N CYS A 38 -3.16 -3.32 6.69
CA CYS A 38 -4.16 -4.03 5.87
C CYS A 38 -5.13 -3.03 5.21
N PRO A 39 -5.84 -3.42 4.14
CA PRO A 39 -6.71 -2.51 3.38
C PRO A 39 -7.75 -1.77 4.23
N GLU A 40 -8.25 -2.41 5.26
CA GLU A 40 -9.28 -1.89 6.18
C GLU A 40 -8.77 -0.74 7.07
N THR A 41 -7.47 -0.47 7.07
CA THR A 41 -6.86 0.62 7.84
C THR A 41 -6.61 1.89 7.02
N PHE A 42 -7.08 1.91 5.76
CA PHE A 42 -6.99 3.05 4.88
C PHE A 42 -8.34 3.74 4.68
N ASP A 43 -8.33 5.05 4.60
CA ASP A 43 -9.48 5.86 4.20
C ASP A 43 -9.61 5.88 2.67
N ILE A 44 -10.17 4.79 2.13
CA ILE A 44 -10.37 4.63 0.69
C ILE A 44 -11.31 5.70 0.11
N LYS A 45 -12.23 6.22 0.91
CA LYS A 45 -13.16 7.28 0.47
C LYS A 45 -12.40 8.59 0.26
N LYS A 46 -11.53 8.95 1.18
CA LYS A 46 -10.67 10.13 1.07
C LYS A 46 -9.72 10.01 -0.12
N LEU A 47 -9.09 8.84 -0.33
CA LEU A 47 -8.25 8.58 -1.50
C LEU A 47 -9.04 8.72 -2.80
N THR A 48 -10.22 8.12 -2.88
CA THR A 48 -11.08 8.20 -4.07
C THR A 48 -11.45 9.64 -4.40
N GLU A 49 -11.77 10.45 -3.40
CA GLU A 49 -12.09 11.87 -3.61
C GLU A 49 -10.87 12.67 -4.08
N ALA A 50 -9.71 12.46 -3.48
CA ALA A 50 -8.46 13.08 -3.91
C ALA A 50 -8.15 12.74 -5.38
N LEU A 51 -8.27 11.46 -5.77
CA LEU A 51 -8.04 11.02 -7.16
C LEU A 51 -9.08 11.57 -8.14
N ARG A 52 -10.30 11.83 -7.69
CA ARG A 52 -11.35 12.42 -8.54
C ARG A 52 -11.02 13.84 -8.95
N ILE A 53 -10.47 14.63 -8.03
CA ILE A 53 -10.23 16.07 -8.25
C ILE A 53 -8.81 16.41 -8.70
N ILE A 54 -7.85 15.46 -8.57
CA ILE A 54 -6.41 15.70 -8.80
C ILE A 54 -6.08 16.20 -10.23
N ARG A 55 -6.94 15.95 -11.21
CA ARG A 55 -6.75 16.37 -12.60
C ARG A 55 -7.19 17.80 -12.86
N ASP A 56 -8.16 18.28 -12.08
CA ASP A 56 -8.88 19.53 -12.36
C ASP A 56 -8.59 20.62 -11.34
N GLN A 57 -7.98 20.29 -10.22
CA GLN A 57 -7.76 21.20 -9.10
C GLN A 57 -6.35 21.05 -8.53
N ASP A 58 -5.81 22.17 -8.06
CA ASP A 58 -4.62 22.17 -7.22
C ASP A 58 -4.95 21.59 -5.86
N ILE A 59 -4.34 20.48 -5.53
CA ILE A 59 -4.52 19.79 -4.25
C ILE A 59 -3.20 19.53 -3.57
N THR A 60 -3.26 19.32 -2.27
CA THR A 60 -2.16 18.79 -1.48
C THR A 60 -2.37 17.30 -1.20
N TRP A 61 -1.27 16.58 -1.08
CA TRP A 61 -1.26 15.14 -0.83
C TRP A 61 -0.74 14.85 0.57
N PRO A 62 -1.42 14.01 1.37
CA PRO A 62 -0.96 13.63 2.69
C PRO A 62 0.22 12.66 2.61
N VAL A 63 1.01 12.60 3.68
CA VAL A 63 2.09 11.63 3.85
C VAL A 63 1.94 10.87 5.16
N TYR A 64 2.51 9.68 5.23
CA TYR A 64 2.69 8.97 6.48
C TYR A 64 4.06 9.31 7.08
N ASP A 65 4.07 10.00 8.21
CA ASP A 65 5.29 10.31 8.93
C ASP A 65 5.67 9.12 9.85
N ARG A 66 6.81 8.51 9.55
CA ARG A 66 7.29 7.34 10.30
C ARG A 66 7.78 7.68 11.71
N ASN A 67 8.19 8.92 11.97
CA ASN A 67 8.62 9.35 13.28
C ASN A 67 7.42 9.62 14.20
N LEU A 68 6.36 10.20 13.63
CA LEU A 68 5.11 10.42 14.34
C LEU A 68 4.25 9.15 14.42
N HIS A 69 4.54 8.14 13.58
CA HIS A 69 3.70 6.95 13.37
C HIS A 69 2.24 7.28 12.99
N ASP A 70 2.05 8.41 12.30
CA ASP A 70 0.73 8.91 11.93
C ASP A 70 0.74 9.59 10.56
N VAL A 71 -0.45 9.88 10.04
CA VAL A 71 -0.64 10.63 8.79
C VAL A 71 -0.52 12.12 9.06
N VAL A 72 0.08 12.84 8.10
CA VAL A 72 0.22 14.29 8.12
C VAL A 72 -0.37 14.85 6.82
N GLU A 73 -1.32 15.76 6.99
CA GLU A 73 -2.02 16.39 5.87
C GLU A 73 -1.15 17.46 5.18
N ASP A 74 -1.54 17.79 3.95
CA ASP A 74 -1.04 18.97 3.22
C ASP A 74 0.48 19.02 3.03
N GLN A 75 1.14 17.88 2.86
CA GLN A 75 2.60 17.82 2.83
C GLN A 75 3.18 17.98 1.42
N ILE A 76 2.50 17.49 0.39
CA ILE A 76 3.01 17.49 -0.98
C ILE A 76 2.06 18.27 -1.87
N GLN A 77 2.52 19.42 -2.40
CA GLN A 77 1.78 20.13 -3.42
C GLN A 77 1.84 19.37 -4.75
N ILE A 78 0.69 19.02 -5.31
CA ILE A 78 0.60 18.39 -6.63
C ILE A 78 0.83 19.46 -7.70
N SER A 79 1.83 19.27 -8.56
CA SER A 79 2.25 20.28 -9.52
C SER A 79 2.92 19.74 -10.77
N LYS A 80 2.78 18.42 -11.07
CA LYS A 80 3.50 17.79 -12.17
C LYS A 80 2.55 17.20 -13.21
N ASP A 81 3.07 17.03 -14.43
CA ASP A 81 2.31 16.52 -15.57
C ASP A 81 2.02 15.01 -15.45
N ILE A 82 2.92 14.28 -14.79
CA ILE A 82 2.77 12.84 -14.55
C ILE A 82 2.87 12.60 -13.05
N LEU A 83 1.87 11.91 -12.51
CA LEU A 83 1.85 11.46 -11.12
C LEU A 83 2.06 9.95 -11.09
N LEU A 84 3.05 9.53 -10.31
CA LEU A 84 3.32 8.12 -10.04
C LEU A 84 2.78 7.81 -8.63
N LEU A 85 1.58 7.26 -8.56
CA LEU A 85 1.00 6.81 -7.29
C LEU A 85 1.50 5.40 -6.98
N GLU A 86 2.19 5.25 -5.84
CA GLU A 86 2.64 3.94 -5.37
C GLU A 86 1.84 3.45 -4.17
N GLY A 87 1.65 2.14 -4.08
CA GLY A 87 0.99 1.51 -2.95
C GLY A 87 0.64 0.05 -3.22
N ASN A 88 0.69 -0.75 -2.18
CA ASN A 88 0.50 -2.20 -2.28
C ASN A 88 -0.95 -2.64 -2.53
N TRP A 89 -1.95 -1.76 -2.28
CA TRP A 89 -3.37 -2.10 -2.41
C TRP A 89 -4.04 -1.51 -3.65
N LEU A 90 -3.33 -0.69 -4.45
CA LEU A 90 -3.92 0.08 -5.56
C LEU A 90 -4.56 -0.77 -6.66
N LEU A 91 -4.15 -2.02 -6.78
CA LEU A 91 -4.72 -2.98 -7.74
C LEU A 91 -5.57 -4.06 -7.06
N LEU A 92 -5.91 -3.93 -5.78
CA LEU A 92 -6.71 -4.92 -5.08
C LEU A 92 -8.11 -5.04 -5.70
N GLN A 93 -8.52 -6.29 -6.01
CA GLN A 93 -9.83 -6.59 -6.63
C GLN A 93 -10.93 -6.75 -5.57
N GLU A 94 -11.04 -5.77 -4.69
CA GLU A 94 -12.06 -5.73 -3.64
C GLU A 94 -12.86 -4.44 -3.72
N GLU A 95 -14.05 -4.44 -3.12
CA GLU A 95 -14.94 -3.28 -3.10
C GLU A 95 -14.24 -2.05 -2.51
N GLY A 96 -14.42 -0.90 -3.15
CA GLY A 96 -13.73 0.35 -2.83
C GLY A 96 -12.35 0.47 -3.48
N TRP A 97 -11.57 -0.60 -3.57
CA TRP A 97 -10.22 -0.60 -4.15
C TRP A 97 -10.23 -0.77 -5.66
N LYS A 98 -11.01 -1.72 -6.18
CA LYS A 98 -11.10 -1.99 -7.63
C LYS A 98 -11.57 -0.78 -8.44
N GLU A 99 -12.35 0.11 -7.83
CA GLU A 99 -12.84 1.34 -8.44
C GLU A 99 -11.73 2.38 -8.67
N LEU A 100 -10.58 2.26 -7.99
CA LEU A 100 -9.45 3.17 -8.19
C LEU A 100 -8.86 3.09 -9.61
N LYS A 101 -8.99 1.93 -10.28
CA LYS A 101 -8.49 1.74 -11.65
C LYS A 101 -9.06 2.76 -12.64
N GLN A 102 -10.27 3.29 -12.43
CA GLN A 102 -10.88 4.31 -13.29
C GLN A 102 -10.11 5.64 -13.33
N PHE A 103 -9.29 5.92 -12.31
CA PHE A 103 -8.48 7.14 -12.22
C PHE A 103 -7.07 6.96 -12.78
N CYS A 104 -6.70 5.74 -13.19
CA CYS A 104 -5.37 5.37 -13.60
C CYS A 104 -5.27 5.26 -15.12
N ASP A 105 -4.35 5.99 -15.74
CA ASP A 105 -4.10 5.91 -17.19
C ASP A 105 -3.25 4.70 -17.55
N TYR A 106 -2.33 4.30 -16.68
CA TYR A 106 -1.44 3.17 -16.88
C TYR A 106 -1.01 2.56 -15.55
N SER A 107 -1.14 1.26 -15.41
CA SER A 107 -0.84 0.54 -14.18
C SER A 107 0.34 -0.40 -14.35
N ILE A 108 1.19 -0.46 -13.32
CA ILE A 108 2.35 -1.34 -13.26
C ILE A 108 2.25 -2.19 -11.99
N PHE A 109 2.28 -3.49 -12.13
CA PHE A 109 2.39 -4.42 -11.02
C PHE A 109 3.82 -4.93 -10.90
N ILE A 110 4.43 -4.75 -9.74
CA ILE A 110 5.76 -5.28 -9.44
C ILE A 110 5.57 -6.56 -8.64
N GLN A 111 5.77 -7.69 -9.29
CA GLN A 111 5.66 -9.01 -8.70
C GLN A 111 7.03 -9.51 -8.23
N ALA A 112 7.05 -10.17 -7.09
CA ALA A 112 8.24 -10.84 -6.57
C ALA A 112 7.85 -12.20 -5.97
N GLU A 113 8.81 -13.10 -5.89
CA GLU A 113 8.61 -14.41 -5.24
C GLU A 113 8.28 -14.23 -3.76
N GLU A 114 7.33 -15.02 -3.26
CA GLU A 114 6.83 -14.91 -1.88
C GLU A 114 7.95 -15.09 -0.85
N ASP A 115 8.86 -16.03 -1.07
CA ASP A 115 10.00 -16.27 -0.18
C ASP A 115 10.95 -15.06 -0.13
N MET A 116 11.18 -14.40 -1.27
CA MET A 116 11.97 -13.18 -1.31
C MET A 116 11.28 -12.04 -0.56
N LEU A 117 9.98 -11.86 -0.74
CA LEU A 117 9.20 -10.87 -0.01
C LEU A 117 9.24 -11.14 1.50
N LYS A 118 9.08 -12.41 1.91
CA LYS A 118 9.16 -12.83 3.31
C LYS A 118 10.51 -12.45 3.93
N GLN A 119 11.61 -12.80 3.27
CA GLN A 119 12.95 -12.47 3.77
C GLN A 119 13.13 -10.96 3.94
N ARG A 120 12.79 -10.18 2.92
CA ARG A 120 12.94 -8.71 2.95
C ARG A 120 12.08 -8.05 4.03
N LEU A 121 10.85 -8.52 4.21
CA LEU A 121 9.95 -7.97 5.23
C LEU A 121 10.45 -8.29 6.65
N ILE A 122 10.94 -9.50 6.88
CA ILE A 122 11.57 -9.88 8.16
C ILE A 122 12.82 -9.04 8.42
N GLU A 123 13.72 -8.93 7.44
CA GLU A 123 14.93 -8.12 7.58
C GLU A 123 14.63 -6.65 7.86
N ARG A 124 13.62 -6.06 7.17
CA ARG A 124 13.18 -4.69 7.44
C ARG A 124 12.71 -4.50 8.88
N LYS A 125 12.01 -5.48 9.46
CA LYS A 125 11.58 -5.43 10.86
C LYS A 125 12.75 -5.54 11.83
N ILE A 126 13.75 -6.38 11.52
CA ILE A 126 14.98 -6.49 12.32
C ILE A 126 15.76 -5.17 12.28
N GLN A 127 15.91 -4.55 11.11
CA GLN A 127 16.54 -3.23 10.97
C GLN A 127 15.78 -2.14 11.73
N GLY A 128 14.47 -2.30 11.88
CA GLY A 128 13.60 -1.44 12.71
C GLY A 128 13.65 -1.73 14.20
N GLY A 129 14.54 -2.66 14.67
CA GLY A 129 14.80 -2.92 16.08
C GLY A 129 14.11 -4.16 16.67
N LEU A 130 13.34 -4.93 15.89
CA LEU A 130 12.79 -6.20 16.39
C LEU A 130 13.87 -7.29 16.42
N SER A 131 13.78 -8.20 17.38
CA SER A 131 14.52 -9.45 17.31
C SER A 131 14.05 -10.31 16.14
N ARG A 132 14.89 -11.26 15.70
CA ARG A 132 14.53 -12.15 14.58
C ARG A 132 13.25 -12.96 14.86
N SER A 133 13.07 -13.44 16.08
CA SER A 133 11.87 -14.19 16.48
C SER A 133 10.60 -13.32 16.44
N GLU A 134 10.68 -12.09 16.92
CA GLU A 134 9.55 -11.13 16.86
C GLU A 134 9.23 -10.74 15.41
N ALA A 135 10.24 -10.53 14.57
CA ALA A 135 10.07 -10.20 13.16
C ALA A 135 9.38 -11.34 12.39
N ILE A 136 9.77 -12.59 12.65
CA ILE A 136 9.11 -13.78 12.06
C ILE A 136 7.66 -13.88 12.53
N ALA A 137 7.40 -13.78 13.83
CA ALA A 137 6.05 -13.81 14.37
C ALA A 137 5.17 -12.67 13.84
N PHE A 138 5.76 -11.48 13.61
CA PHE A 138 5.05 -10.36 12.98
C PHE A 138 4.69 -10.68 11.52
N TYR A 139 5.62 -11.24 10.75
CA TYR A 139 5.35 -11.66 9.37
C TYR A 139 4.19 -12.65 9.31
N GLU A 140 4.19 -13.69 10.13
CA GLU A 140 3.16 -14.74 10.13
C GLU A 140 1.75 -14.22 10.47
N ARG A 141 1.66 -13.29 11.43
CA ARG A 141 0.35 -12.75 11.84
C ARG A 141 -0.16 -11.60 10.96
N SER A 142 0.72 -10.87 10.27
CA SER A 142 0.37 -9.63 9.54
C SER A 142 0.91 -9.58 8.11
N ASP A 143 2.23 -9.35 7.94
CA ASP A 143 2.81 -9.05 6.63
C ASP A 143 2.59 -10.18 5.60
N GLY A 144 2.73 -11.45 6.02
CA GLY A 144 2.52 -12.60 5.14
C GLY A 144 1.10 -12.72 4.61
N ARG A 145 0.10 -12.37 5.42
CA ARG A 145 -1.30 -12.34 4.99
C ARG A 145 -1.54 -11.24 3.95
N ASN A 146 -0.91 -10.07 4.14
CA ASN A 146 -0.99 -8.96 3.20
C ASN A 146 -0.30 -9.31 1.88
N VAL A 147 0.87 -9.95 1.93
CA VAL A 147 1.58 -10.45 0.73
C VAL A 147 0.68 -11.41 -0.05
N SER A 148 0.13 -12.43 0.61
CA SER A 148 -0.76 -13.40 -0.02
C SER A 148 -1.99 -12.73 -0.64
N ARG A 149 -2.62 -11.77 0.07
CA ARG A 149 -3.79 -11.03 -0.42
C ARG A 149 -3.46 -10.21 -1.68
N VAL A 150 -2.32 -9.53 -1.72
CA VAL A 150 -1.87 -8.78 -2.91
C VAL A 150 -1.59 -9.73 -4.07
N LEU A 151 -0.83 -10.81 -3.85
CA LEU A 151 -0.45 -11.72 -4.93
C LEU A 151 -1.64 -12.48 -5.53
N GLN A 152 -2.66 -12.78 -4.73
CA GLN A 152 -3.82 -13.59 -5.15
C GLN A 152 -5.01 -12.77 -5.62
N HIS A 153 -5.14 -11.52 -5.15
CA HIS A 153 -6.35 -10.72 -5.37
C HIS A 153 -6.08 -9.37 -6.05
N SER A 154 -4.93 -9.18 -6.69
CA SER A 154 -4.71 -8.01 -7.53
C SER A 154 -5.32 -8.18 -8.91
N MET A 155 -5.90 -7.09 -9.43
CA MET A 155 -6.36 -7.00 -10.82
C MET A 155 -5.16 -7.05 -11.77
N GLN A 156 -5.41 -7.47 -13.00
CA GLN A 156 -4.40 -7.40 -14.06
C GLN A 156 -3.96 -5.96 -14.30
N ALA A 157 -2.66 -5.74 -14.30
CA ALA A 157 -2.04 -4.47 -14.65
C ALA A 157 -1.77 -4.37 -16.16
N ASP A 158 -1.56 -3.14 -16.66
CA ASP A 158 -1.15 -2.91 -18.05
C ASP A 158 0.27 -3.41 -18.31
N LEU A 159 1.11 -3.42 -17.27
CA LEU A 159 2.45 -3.98 -17.28
C LEU A 159 2.73 -4.74 -15.98
N THR A 160 3.18 -5.99 -16.09
CA THR A 160 3.74 -6.73 -14.95
C THR A 160 5.26 -6.81 -15.08
N LEU A 161 5.95 -6.37 -14.03
CA LEU A 161 7.39 -6.47 -13.88
C LEU A 161 7.71 -7.49 -12.79
N ARG A 162 8.54 -8.48 -13.11
CA ARG A 162 9.04 -9.43 -12.12
C ARG A 162 10.36 -8.92 -11.54
N LEU A 163 10.42 -8.83 -10.23
CA LEU A 163 11.64 -8.53 -9.50
C LEU A 163 12.41 -9.83 -9.28
N SER A 164 13.61 -9.92 -9.85
CA SER A 164 14.51 -11.05 -9.69
C SER A 164 15.34 -10.95 -8.40
N GLN A 165 16.00 -12.05 -8.02
CA GLN A 165 16.83 -12.10 -6.80
C GLN A 165 18.03 -11.14 -6.84
N ASP A 166 18.54 -10.83 -8.02
CA ASP A 166 19.60 -9.84 -8.23
C ASP A 166 19.07 -8.39 -8.35
N MET A 167 17.82 -8.17 -7.93
CA MET A 167 17.16 -6.86 -7.88
C MET A 167 16.96 -6.19 -9.24
N ARG A 168 16.84 -6.97 -10.31
CA ARG A 168 16.51 -6.48 -11.65
C ARG A 168 15.03 -6.65 -11.94
N PHE A 169 14.48 -5.72 -12.67
CA PHE A 169 13.12 -5.84 -13.20
C PHE A 169 13.16 -6.49 -14.58
N CYS A 170 12.42 -7.57 -14.73
CA CYS A 170 12.20 -8.23 -16.01
C CYS A 170 10.72 -8.07 -16.38
N LYS A 171 10.46 -7.75 -17.65
CA LYS A 171 9.08 -7.75 -18.15
C LYS A 171 8.57 -9.18 -18.18
N GLU A 172 7.40 -9.44 -17.62
CA GLU A 172 6.76 -10.73 -17.75
C GLU A 172 6.13 -10.84 -19.15
N GLU A 173 6.58 -11.81 -19.94
CA GLU A 173 5.92 -12.12 -21.21
C GLU A 173 4.63 -12.85 -20.89
N ILE A 174 3.50 -12.23 -21.21
CA ILE A 174 2.19 -12.88 -21.16
C ILE A 174 2.20 -13.99 -22.21
N LYS A 175 2.18 -15.23 -21.75
CA LYS A 175 2.03 -16.41 -22.62
C LYS A 175 0.58 -16.59 -23.02
#